data_08dd226e82b2ab0728c01b198b70d08c
#
_entry.id   08dd226e82b2ab0728c01b198b70d08c
#
_cell.length_a   1.000
_cell.length_b   1.000
_cell.length_c   1.000
_cell.angle_alpha   90.00
_cell.angle_beta   90.00
_cell.angle_gamma   90.00
#
_symmetry.space_group_name_H-M   'P 1'
#
loop_
_entity.id
_entity.type
_entity.pdbx_description
1 polymer ?
#
loop_
_entity_poly.entity_id
_entity_poly.type
_entity_poly.pdbx_seq_one_letter_code
_entity_poly.pdbx_strand_id
1 'polypeptide(L)'
;STELLKPGHQLGTPALLFEKIEDAAIEAQLQKLEDEKKANEAAAYVAAPVKENVDFDTFEKLDIRVGHIKACQKVKKSKKLLQFTIDDGSGQDRTILSGIAAYYEPEQLVGKDVLFVANFAPRKMMGIESQGMILSAVNFDGSLHVTSVADEVKPGSQVG
;
A
#
# COMPACT_ATOMS: atom_id res chain seq x y z
N SER A 1 -65.44 -11.74 -16.64
CA SER A 1 -64.85 -11.96 -16.28
C SER A 1 -64.31 -12.00 -16.05
N THR A 2 -64.73 -11.97 -16.37
CA THR A 2 -64.13 -12.16 -15.94
C THR A 2 -63.32 -12.15 -15.68
N GLU A 3 -63.69 -12.18 -15.92
CA GLU A 3 -62.84 -12.26 -15.43
C GLU A 3 -61.89 -12.17 -15.38
N LEU A 4 -62.10 -11.99 -16.01
CA LEU A 4 -61.16 -12.12 -15.77
C LEU A 4 -60.42 -11.78 -15.61
N LEU A 5 -60.75 -11.63 -15.95
CA LEU A 5 -59.98 -11.50 -15.63
C LEU A 5 -59.30 -11.38 -15.23
N LYS A 6 -59.62 -11.34 -15.44
CA LYS A 6 -59.05 -11.31 -14.85
C LYS A 6 -58.16 -11.66 -14.79
N PRO A 7 -58.23 -11.80 -15.14
CA PRO A 7 -57.06 -12.19 -14.75
C PRO A 7 -56.11 -11.43 -15.19
N GLY A 8 -56.14 -11.01 -15.75
CA GLY A 8 -55.04 -10.43 -15.90
C GLY A 8 -54.67 -9.32 -15.15
N HIS A 9 -55.37 -8.96 -14.79
CA HIS A 9 -54.99 -8.15 -14.07
C HIS A 9 -54.32 -8.12 -13.12
N GLN A 10 -54.05 -7.69 -13.09
CA GLN A 10 -53.42 -8.17 -11.97
C GLN A 10 -52.10 -8.77 -12.13
N LEU A 11 -51.80 -9.30 -13.22
CA LEU A 11 -50.62 -10.08 -13.53
C LEU A 11 -49.36 -9.21 -13.62
N GLY A 12 -49.46 -7.96 -14.02
CA GLY A 12 -48.32 -7.10 -14.15
C GLY A 12 -47.66 -6.71 -12.82
N THR A 13 -48.45 -6.49 -11.81
CA THR A 13 -47.91 -6.08 -10.51
C THR A 13 -47.02 -7.11 -9.81
N PRO A 14 -47.42 -8.39 -9.77
CA PRO A 14 -46.53 -9.42 -9.22
C PRO A 14 -45.23 -9.57 -9.97
N ALA A 15 -45.26 -9.43 -11.29
CA ALA A 15 -44.04 -9.51 -12.08
C ALA A 15 -43.04 -8.43 -11.75
N LEU A 16 -43.49 -7.20 -11.52
CA LEU A 16 -42.65 -6.11 -11.09
C LEU A 16 -41.99 -6.34 -9.72
N LEU A 17 -42.70 -6.96 -8.81
CA LEU A 17 -42.16 -7.33 -7.51
C LEU A 17 -41.05 -8.39 -7.63
N PHE A 18 -41.23 -9.33 -8.51
CA PHE A 18 -40.19 -10.34 -8.78
C PHE A 18 -38.92 -9.71 -9.35
N GLU A 19 -39.05 -8.79 -10.27
CA GLU A 19 -37.91 -8.11 -10.85
C GLU A 19 -37.08 -7.39 -9.79
N LYS A 20 -37.72 -6.71 -8.86
CA LYS A 20 -37.01 -6.04 -7.76
C LYS A 20 -36.27 -7.02 -6.86
N ILE A 21 -36.85 -8.15 -6.57
CA ILE A 21 -36.20 -9.20 -5.76
C ILE A 21 -35.01 -9.78 -6.50
N GLU A 22 -35.12 -10.01 -7.79
CA GLU A 22 -34.02 -10.51 -8.61
C GLU A 22 -32.83 -9.56 -8.63
N ASP A 23 -33.05 -8.26 -8.79
CA ASP A 23 -31.99 -7.28 -8.79
C ASP A 23 -31.22 -7.26 -7.45
N ALA A 24 -31.94 -7.30 -6.34
CA ALA A 24 -31.32 -7.36 -5.03
C ALA A 24 -30.52 -8.65 -4.83
N ALA A 25 -31.02 -9.78 -5.32
CA ALA A 25 -30.32 -11.05 -5.25
C ALA A 25 -29.05 -11.05 -6.12
N ILE A 26 -29.10 -10.44 -7.29
CA ILE A 26 -27.94 -10.31 -8.18
C ILE A 26 -26.86 -9.43 -7.54
N GLU A 27 -27.23 -8.32 -6.95
CA GLU A 27 -26.27 -7.45 -6.23
C GLU A 27 -25.60 -8.17 -5.06
N ALA A 28 -26.37 -8.92 -4.27
CA ALA A 28 -25.84 -9.72 -3.18
C ALA A 28 -24.88 -10.81 -3.69
N GLN A 29 -25.18 -11.45 -4.82
CA GLN A 29 -24.32 -12.45 -5.43
C GLN A 29 -23.03 -11.85 -5.98
N LEU A 30 -23.08 -10.68 -6.61
CA LEU A 30 -21.90 -9.98 -7.09
C LEU A 30 -20.98 -9.61 -5.96
N GLN A 31 -21.51 -9.09 -4.86
CA GLN A 31 -20.75 -8.73 -3.68
C GLN A 31 -20.09 -9.95 -3.04
N LYS A 32 -20.80 -11.05 -2.96
CA LYS A 32 -20.28 -12.33 -2.47
C LYS A 32 -19.16 -12.86 -3.35
N LEU A 33 -19.30 -12.77 -4.68
CA LEU A 33 -18.27 -13.17 -5.62
C LEU A 33 -17.01 -12.32 -5.50
N GLU A 34 -17.14 -11.02 -5.28
CA GLU A 34 -16.00 -10.14 -5.05
C GLU A 34 -15.28 -10.50 -3.75
N ASP A 35 -16.01 -10.77 -2.69
CA ASP A 35 -15.44 -11.18 -1.41
C ASP A 35 -14.74 -12.54 -1.52
N GLU A 36 -15.34 -13.49 -2.20
CA GLU A 36 -14.73 -14.79 -2.48
C GLU A 36 -13.49 -14.66 -3.35
N LYS A 37 -13.51 -13.77 -4.33
CA LYS A 37 -12.35 -13.51 -5.18
C LYS A 37 -11.19 -12.94 -4.37
N LYS A 38 -11.45 -11.98 -3.52
CA LYS A 38 -10.43 -11.41 -2.63
C LYS A 38 -9.88 -12.46 -1.68
N ALA A 39 -10.73 -13.27 -1.09
CA ALA A 39 -10.32 -14.37 -0.22
C ALA A 39 -9.49 -15.42 -0.97
N ASN A 40 -9.88 -15.76 -2.20
CA ASN A 40 -9.13 -16.69 -3.04
C ASN A 40 -7.80 -16.10 -3.49
N GLU A 41 -7.74 -14.83 -3.82
CA GLU A 41 -6.49 -14.15 -4.15
C GLU A 41 -5.55 -14.14 -2.94
N ALA A 42 -6.06 -13.87 -1.75
CA ALA A 42 -5.28 -13.95 -0.52
C ALA A 42 -4.80 -15.37 -0.22
N ALA A 43 -5.65 -16.36 -0.45
CA ALA A 43 -5.30 -17.77 -0.24
C ALA A 43 -4.34 -18.31 -1.30
N ALA A 44 -4.40 -17.76 -2.51
CA ALA A 44 -3.51 -18.12 -3.60
C ALA A 44 -2.17 -17.40 -3.55
N TYR A 45 -1.98 -16.48 -2.62
CA TYR A 45 -0.72 -15.78 -2.48
C TYR A 45 0.41 -16.74 -2.13
N VAL A 46 1.31 -16.89 -3.07
CA VAL A 46 2.55 -17.62 -2.85
C VAL A 46 3.65 -16.59 -2.57
N ALA A 47 4.17 -16.63 -1.37
CA ALA A 47 5.27 -15.75 -1.01
C ALA A 47 6.45 -15.98 -1.97
N ALA A 48 7.15 -14.90 -2.29
CA ALA A 48 8.37 -15.01 -3.10
C ALA A 48 9.35 -15.99 -2.45
N PRO A 49 10.03 -16.79 -3.24
CA PRO A 49 11.01 -17.74 -2.69
C PRO A 49 12.07 -17.01 -1.89
N VAL A 50 12.48 -17.63 -0.82
CA VAL A 50 13.57 -17.10 0.02
C VAL A 50 14.84 -17.05 -0.82
N LYS A 51 15.53 -15.94 -0.78
CA LYS A 51 16.81 -15.77 -1.49
C LYS A 51 17.88 -16.64 -0.84
N GLU A 52 19.01 -16.73 -1.53
CA GLU A 52 20.16 -17.45 -1.01
C GLU A 52 20.56 -16.97 0.38
N ASN A 53 21.10 -17.88 1.16
CA ASN A 53 21.57 -17.55 2.50
C ASN A 53 22.68 -16.51 2.42
N VAL A 54 22.62 -15.53 3.30
CA VAL A 54 23.71 -14.57 3.48
C VAL A 54 24.29 -14.77 4.87
N ASP A 55 25.59 -14.50 4.97
CA ASP A 55 26.26 -14.55 6.26
C ASP A 55 25.79 -13.42 7.17
N PHE A 56 25.79 -13.68 8.45
CA PHE A 56 25.42 -12.67 9.45
C PHE A 56 26.28 -11.41 9.30
N ASP A 57 27.56 -11.59 9.01
CA ASP A 57 28.50 -10.48 8.80
C ASP A 57 28.05 -9.56 7.64
N THR A 58 27.46 -10.13 6.59
CA THR A 58 26.92 -9.34 5.47
C THR A 58 25.70 -8.55 5.90
N PHE A 59 24.84 -9.13 6.72
CA PHE A 59 23.68 -8.41 7.26
C PHE A 59 24.09 -7.29 8.21
N GLU A 60 25.06 -7.56 9.09
CA GLU A 60 25.58 -6.59 10.04
C GLU A 60 26.21 -5.35 9.37
N LYS A 61 26.70 -5.51 8.16
CA LYS A 61 27.22 -4.39 7.35
C LYS A 61 26.14 -3.41 6.92
N LEU A 62 24.88 -3.83 6.91
CA LEU A 62 23.78 -2.94 6.60
C LEU A 62 23.42 -2.10 7.82
N ASP A 63 23.37 -0.80 7.66
CA ASP A 63 22.95 0.11 8.70
C ASP A 63 21.49 0.50 8.47
N ILE A 64 20.59 -0.25 9.08
CA ILE A 64 19.15 -0.01 8.99
C ILE A 64 18.75 0.79 10.21
N ARG A 65 18.13 1.93 9.98
CA ARG A 65 17.73 2.86 11.05
C ARG A 65 16.30 3.30 10.91
N VAL A 66 15.78 3.80 12.02
CA VAL A 66 14.48 4.48 12.04
C VAL A 66 14.69 5.94 11.66
N GLY A 67 13.89 6.42 10.73
CA GLY A 67 13.90 7.82 10.33
C GLY A 67 12.54 8.44 10.46
N HIS A 68 12.50 9.67 10.97
CA HIS A 68 11.27 10.45 11.04
C HIS A 68 11.13 11.30 9.78
N ILE A 69 10.00 11.17 9.10
CA ILE A 69 9.73 11.94 7.89
C ILE A 69 9.29 13.35 8.31
N LYS A 70 10.19 14.32 8.15
CA LYS A 70 9.92 15.72 8.46
C LYS A 70 9.16 16.40 7.34
N ALA A 71 9.47 16.05 6.11
CA ALA A 71 8.83 16.60 4.93
C ALA A 71 8.83 15.59 3.79
N CYS A 72 7.85 15.69 2.94
CA CYS A 72 7.73 14.87 1.74
C CYS A 72 7.15 15.72 0.62
N GLN A 73 7.69 15.59 -0.57
CA GLN A 73 7.20 16.32 -1.73
C GLN A 73 7.36 15.51 -3.01
N LYS A 74 6.53 15.81 -4.00
CA LYS A 74 6.62 15.18 -5.30
C LYS A 74 7.80 15.78 -6.09
N VAL A 75 8.56 14.92 -6.74
CA VAL A 75 9.66 15.36 -7.59
C VAL A 75 9.10 15.89 -8.90
N LYS A 76 9.37 17.13 -9.22
CA LYS A 76 8.82 17.81 -10.40
C LYS A 76 9.12 17.10 -11.71
N LYS A 77 10.25 16.44 -11.79
CA LYS A 77 10.71 15.74 -13.00
C LYS A 77 10.26 14.29 -13.09
N SER A 78 9.57 13.78 -12.09
CA SER A 78 9.11 12.41 -12.07
C SER A 78 7.76 12.29 -11.36
N LYS A 79 6.83 11.63 -12.03
CA LYS A 79 5.51 11.35 -11.44
C LYS A 79 5.53 10.17 -10.46
N LYS A 80 6.63 9.44 -10.43
CA LYS A 80 6.76 8.22 -9.64
C LYS A 80 7.58 8.40 -8.38
N LEU A 81 8.39 9.47 -8.28
CA LEU A 81 9.30 9.68 -7.18
C LEU A 81 8.74 10.68 -6.17
N LEU A 82 8.90 10.34 -4.90
CA LEU A 82 8.72 11.24 -3.78
C LEU A 82 10.09 11.55 -3.17
N GLN A 83 10.28 12.81 -2.82
CA GLN A 83 11.48 13.27 -2.11
C GLN A 83 11.14 13.42 -0.64
N PHE A 84 11.88 12.72 0.19
CA PHE A 84 11.71 12.73 1.64
C PHE A 84 12.85 13.49 2.30
N THR A 85 12.50 14.28 3.29
CA THR A 85 13.44 14.84 4.24
C THR A 85 13.26 14.07 5.53
N ILE A 86 14.27 13.28 5.87
CA ILE A 86 14.22 12.34 6.99
C ILE A 86 15.22 12.76 8.06
N ASP A 87 14.74 12.82 9.30
CA ASP A 87 15.59 12.96 10.48
C ASP A 87 16.02 11.58 10.96
N ASP A 88 17.31 11.32 10.90
CA ASP A 88 17.90 10.06 11.34
C ASP A 88 18.51 10.14 12.75
N GLY A 89 18.21 11.17 13.49
CA GLY A 89 18.75 11.36 14.83
C GLY A 89 20.19 11.87 14.88
N SER A 90 20.83 12.08 13.75
CA SER A 90 22.21 12.58 13.70
C SER A 90 22.32 14.10 13.82
N GLY A 91 21.21 14.79 13.84
CA GLY A 91 21.16 16.24 13.83
C GLY A 91 21.20 16.85 12.42
N GLN A 92 21.29 16.04 11.40
CA GLN A 92 21.25 16.46 10.00
C GLN A 92 20.13 15.75 9.28
N ASP A 93 19.43 16.51 8.45
CA ASP A 93 18.36 15.95 7.64
C ASP A 93 18.95 15.22 6.45
N ARG A 94 18.37 14.06 6.15
CA ARG A 94 18.78 13.19 5.06
C ARG A 94 17.75 13.25 3.95
N THR A 95 18.21 13.40 2.72
CA THR A 95 17.33 13.38 1.54
C THR A 95 17.27 11.96 0.97
N ILE A 96 16.08 11.41 0.84
CA ILE A 96 15.87 10.09 0.25
C ILE A 96 14.79 10.19 -0.82
N LEU A 97 15.04 9.58 -1.96
CA LEU A 97 14.07 9.45 -3.03
C LEU A 97 13.51 8.03 -3.06
N SER A 98 12.21 7.91 -3.19
CA SER A 98 11.53 6.61 -3.30
C SER A 98 10.44 6.64 -4.36
N GLY A 99 10.34 5.55 -5.10
CA GLY A 99 9.38 5.39 -6.20
C GLY A 99 7.97 5.01 -5.74
N ILE A 100 7.45 5.65 -4.71
CA ILE A 100 6.17 5.29 -4.10
C ILE A 100 5.07 6.34 -4.31
N ALA A 101 5.30 7.30 -5.18
CA ALA A 101 4.33 8.37 -5.46
C ALA A 101 3.01 7.86 -6.05
N ALA A 102 2.99 6.65 -6.61
CA ALA A 102 1.77 6.02 -7.11
C ALA A 102 0.89 5.44 -6.00
N TYR A 103 1.46 5.21 -4.82
CA TYR A 103 0.78 4.54 -3.70
C TYR A 103 0.45 5.48 -2.55
N TYR A 104 1.22 6.56 -2.40
CA TYR A 104 1.09 7.51 -1.29
C TYR A 104 1.12 8.94 -1.77
N GLU A 105 0.33 9.77 -1.13
CA GLU A 105 0.48 11.23 -1.24
C GLU A 105 1.51 11.73 -0.22
N PRO A 106 2.26 12.78 -0.54
CA PRO A 106 3.26 13.31 0.39
C PRO A 106 2.73 13.60 1.78
N GLU A 107 1.51 14.12 1.84
CA GLU A 107 0.86 14.52 3.09
C GLU A 107 0.58 13.34 4.02
N GLN A 108 0.40 12.15 3.46
CA GLN A 108 0.12 10.94 4.23
C GLN A 108 1.36 10.40 4.93
N LEU A 109 2.52 10.77 4.46
CA LEU A 109 3.79 10.23 4.95
C LEU A 109 4.51 11.17 5.90
N VAL A 110 4.23 12.46 5.84
CA VAL A 110 4.84 13.44 6.75
C VAL A 110 4.43 13.16 8.18
N GLY A 111 5.42 13.13 9.06
CA GLY A 111 5.21 12.85 10.48
C GLY A 111 5.23 11.38 10.84
N LYS A 112 5.50 10.49 9.87
CA LYS A 112 5.62 9.05 10.13
C LYS A 112 7.07 8.64 10.36
N ASP A 113 7.25 7.61 11.17
CA ASP A 113 8.54 6.96 11.37
C ASP A 113 8.63 5.74 10.47
N VAL A 114 9.71 5.66 9.70
CA VAL A 114 9.92 4.58 8.73
C VAL A 114 11.29 3.97 8.90
N LEU A 115 11.45 2.76 8.40
CA LEU A 115 12.75 2.11 8.33
C LEU A 115 13.45 2.48 7.02
N PHE A 116 14.73 2.79 7.12
CA PHE A 116 15.53 3.05 5.93
C PHE A 116 16.94 2.49 6.08
N VAL A 117 17.59 2.21 4.96
CA VAL A 117 19.00 1.81 4.94
C VAL A 117 19.85 3.07 4.84
N ALA A 118 20.68 3.30 5.85
CA ALA A 118 21.45 4.53 6.00
C ALA A 118 22.78 4.51 5.26
N ASN A 119 23.38 3.34 5.06
CA ASN A 119 24.74 3.21 4.54
C ASN A 119 24.83 2.80 3.07
N PHE A 120 23.78 3.02 2.30
CA PHE A 120 23.91 2.91 0.85
C PHE A 120 24.69 4.10 0.28
N ALA A 121 25.46 3.83 -0.76
CA ALA A 121 26.14 4.88 -1.50
C ALA A 121 25.10 5.86 -2.05
N PRO A 122 25.35 7.15 -1.92
CA PRO A 122 24.44 8.16 -2.44
C PRO A 122 24.18 7.93 -3.93
N ARG A 123 22.93 7.99 -4.32
CA ARG A 123 22.53 7.75 -5.70
C ARG A 123 21.78 8.97 -6.25
N LYS A 124 22.27 9.46 -7.36
CA LYS A 124 21.66 10.61 -8.00
C LYS A 124 20.52 10.18 -8.90
N MET A 125 19.33 10.68 -8.63
CA MET A 125 18.12 10.42 -9.43
C MET A 125 17.45 11.75 -9.74
N MET A 126 17.18 11.97 -11.02
CA MET A 126 16.54 13.22 -11.50
C MET A 126 17.22 14.51 -11.02
N GLY A 127 18.54 14.46 -10.84
CA GLY A 127 19.32 15.61 -10.37
C GLY A 127 19.33 15.80 -8.86
N ILE A 128 18.72 14.91 -8.11
CA ILE A 128 18.68 14.95 -6.65
C ILE A 128 19.43 13.74 -6.11
N GLU A 129 20.27 13.95 -5.13
CA GLU A 129 21.03 12.89 -4.49
C GLU A 129 20.19 12.23 -3.40
N SER A 130 19.98 10.91 -3.53
CA SER A 130 19.33 10.10 -2.52
C SER A 130 20.37 9.44 -1.62
N GLN A 131 20.27 9.69 -0.33
CA GLN A 131 21.25 9.25 0.68
C GLN A 131 20.76 8.04 1.48
N GLY A 132 20.01 7.17 0.87
CA GLY A 132 19.51 5.98 1.50
C GLY A 132 18.31 5.39 0.75
N MET A 133 17.69 4.38 1.34
CA MET A 133 16.53 3.72 0.75
C MET A 133 15.50 3.42 1.83
N ILE A 134 14.27 3.86 1.61
CA ILE A 134 13.16 3.53 2.49
C ILE A 134 12.73 2.09 2.22
N LEU A 135 12.56 1.32 3.29
CA LEU A 135 12.07 -0.05 3.21
C LEU A 135 10.54 -0.04 3.11
N SER A 136 10.05 -0.84 2.20
CA SER A 136 8.62 -1.02 2.01
C SER A 136 8.30 -2.47 1.69
N ALA A 137 7.11 -2.89 2.04
CA ALA A 137 6.59 -4.21 1.73
C ALA A 137 5.59 -4.12 0.59
N VAL A 138 5.68 -5.06 -0.33
CA VAL A 138 4.70 -5.19 -1.42
C VAL A 138 3.77 -6.34 -1.08
N ASN A 139 2.48 -6.04 -1.04
CA ASN A 139 1.46 -7.01 -0.71
C ASN A 139 1.09 -7.85 -1.95
N PHE A 140 0.33 -8.92 -1.74
CA PHE A 140 -0.09 -9.84 -2.81
C PHE A 140 -0.93 -9.16 -3.91
N ASP A 141 -1.64 -8.12 -3.58
CA ASP A 141 -2.45 -7.34 -4.54
C ASP A 141 -1.63 -6.27 -5.29
N GLY A 142 -0.33 -6.23 -5.06
CA GLY A 142 0.56 -5.22 -5.63
C GLY A 142 0.58 -3.91 -4.87
N SER A 143 -0.19 -3.77 -3.80
CA SER A 143 -0.15 -2.58 -2.96
C SER A 143 1.17 -2.50 -2.20
N LEU A 144 1.70 -1.29 -2.08
CA LEU A 144 2.96 -1.05 -1.41
C LEU A 144 2.70 -0.35 -0.08
N HIS A 145 3.32 -0.86 0.96
CA HIS A 145 3.24 -0.30 2.31
C HIS A 145 4.62 0.02 2.84
N VAL A 146 4.83 1.24 3.29
CA VAL A 146 6.08 1.60 3.95
C VAL A 146 6.14 0.91 5.30
N THR A 147 7.34 0.46 5.66
CA THR A 147 7.56 -0.14 6.98
C THR A 147 7.56 0.96 8.03
N SER A 148 6.84 0.76 9.10
CA SER A 148 6.76 1.69 10.21
C SER A 148 7.12 0.98 11.51
N VAL A 149 7.42 1.77 12.54
CA VAL A 149 7.74 1.28 13.88
C VAL A 149 6.75 1.86 14.89
N ALA A 150 6.78 1.32 16.09
CA ALA A 150 5.97 1.85 17.18
C ALA A 150 6.36 3.29 17.52
N ASP A 151 5.40 4.08 17.94
CA ASP A 151 5.60 5.51 18.25
C ASP A 151 6.64 5.76 19.34
N GLU A 152 6.96 4.74 20.11
CA GLU A 152 7.95 4.80 21.18
C GLU A 152 9.39 4.81 20.66
N VAL A 153 9.60 4.38 19.42
CA VAL A 153 10.94 4.25 18.84
C VAL A 153 11.37 5.61 18.28
N LYS A 154 12.52 6.06 18.74
CA LYS A 154 13.05 7.37 18.33
C LYS A 154 13.83 7.29 17.02
N PRO A 155 13.83 8.38 16.23
CA PRO A 155 14.67 8.49 15.05
C PRO A 155 16.12 8.21 15.38
N GLY A 156 16.80 7.49 14.50
CA GLY A 156 18.19 7.08 14.70
C GLY A 156 18.37 5.75 15.40
N SER A 157 17.29 5.14 15.88
CA SER A 157 17.37 3.80 16.47
C SER A 157 17.83 2.79 15.43
N GLN A 158 18.79 1.97 15.79
CA GLN A 158 19.32 0.93 14.91
C GLN A 158 18.39 -0.28 14.89
N VAL A 159 18.22 -0.86 13.74
CA VAL A 159 17.42 -2.06 13.52
C VAL A 159 18.34 -3.21 13.15
N GLY A 160 18.16 -4.33 13.78
CA GLY A 160 18.98 -5.51 13.52
C GLY A 160 18.42 -6.76 14.14
#